data_15ab9c3c231796a5563d09cff2e280b7
#
_entry.id   15ab9c3c231796a5563d09cff2e280b7
#
_cell.length_a   1.000
_cell.length_b   1.000
_cell.length_c   1.000
_cell.angle_alpha   90.00
_cell.angle_beta   90.00
_cell.angle_gamma   90.00
#
_symmetry.space_group_name_H-M   'P 1'
#
loop_
_entity.id
_entity.type
_entity.pdbx_description
1 polymer ?
#
loop_
_entity_poly.entity_id
_entity_poly.type
_entity_poly.pdbx_seq_one_letter_code
_entity_poly.pdbx_strand_id
1 'polypeptide(L)'
;LLESRRAAAPHGQAVTKLYTHNIDVDSINQRHLRALPAESHSYQMATHGAKAKVEQLVKSVLAPAELTLKIGAEVMFVANDFAAGYVNGSRGVVVGFNGSYPVVELRSGKEIAVAMHTWSLSDDGKIRAEVSQLPLRLAWAITVHKSQGMSLDAAEIDLSRAFTPGMGYVALSRLRGLDGLFLQGWNQQALQLHPDMYDFDRQLRQLSAEQAAHTSDAEPEKPAAAAVYDEDLFQKLRTWRSEQAKNQHVAAYMVLHDTSLQEIARRKPVDVNVLMAIKGFGPKKVDLYSASILTLVREHVDN
;
A
#
# COMPACT_ATOMS: atom_id res chain seq x y z
N LEU A 1 -14.63 24.86 -6.08
CA LEU A 1 -13.34 24.16 -5.90
C LEU A 1 -13.05 23.20 -7.07
N LEU A 2 -13.94 22.23 -7.39
CA LEU A 2 -13.70 21.29 -8.51
C LEU A 2 -13.69 22.03 -9.85
N GLU A 3 -14.58 23.00 -10.05
CA GLU A 3 -14.64 23.81 -11.26
C GLU A 3 -13.32 24.56 -11.51
N SER A 4 -12.68 25.08 -10.47
CA SER A 4 -11.38 25.78 -10.61
C SER A 4 -10.21 24.83 -10.96
N ARG A 5 -10.42 23.52 -10.90
CA ARG A 5 -9.44 22.50 -11.28
C ARG A 5 -9.74 21.84 -12.64
N ARG A 6 -10.71 22.38 -13.37
CA ARG A 6 -11.06 21.90 -14.71
C ARG A 6 -10.01 22.32 -15.72
N ALA A 7 -9.03 21.46 -15.94
CA ALA A 7 -7.92 21.67 -16.84
C ALA A 7 -7.34 20.35 -17.33
N ALA A 8 -6.69 20.37 -18.49
CA ALA A 8 -5.80 19.28 -18.89
C ALA A 8 -4.45 19.43 -18.16
N ALA A 9 -3.76 18.32 -17.97
CA ALA A 9 -2.39 18.35 -17.47
C ALA A 9 -1.49 19.14 -18.45
N PRO A 10 -0.51 19.90 -17.97
CA PRO A 10 0.43 20.63 -18.82
C PRO A 10 1.16 19.70 -19.78
N HIS A 11 1.40 20.15 -21.00
CA HIS A 11 2.17 19.39 -21.98
C HIS A 11 3.56 19.04 -21.43
N GLY A 12 3.94 17.77 -21.55
CA GLY A 12 5.23 17.27 -21.07
C GLY A 12 5.22 16.79 -19.61
N GLN A 13 4.16 17.04 -18.85
CA GLN A 13 4.02 16.48 -17.52
C GLN A 13 3.41 15.06 -17.62
N ALA A 14 4.19 14.04 -17.25
CA ALA A 14 3.72 12.67 -17.20
C ALA A 14 2.81 12.47 -15.97
N VAL A 15 1.50 12.65 -16.13
CA VAL A 15 0.48 12.42 -15.12
C VAL A 15 -0.30 11.14 -15.40
N THR A 16 -0.73 10.46 -14.35
CA THR A 16 -1.62 9.30 -14.48
C THR A 16 -2.99 9.75 -14.93
N LYS A 17 -3.54 9.11 -15.96
CA LYS A 17 -4.92 9.34 -16.36
C LYS A 17 -5.85 8.36 -15.68
N LEU A 18 -6.82 8.85 -14.91
CA LEU A 18 -7.84 8.04 -14.24
C LEU A 18 -9.16 8.10 -14.99
N TYR A 19 -9.64 6.93 -15.41
CA TYR A 19 -10.92 6.77 -16.11
C TYR A 19 -11.86 5.84 -15.34
N THR A 20 -13.14 5.95 -15.65
CA THR A 20 -14.19 5.15 -14.99
C THR A 20 -14.32 3.75 -15.60
N HIS A 21 -13.95 3.53 -16.85
CA HIS A 21 -14.14 2.28 -17.59
C HIS A 21 -12.83 1.65 -18.07
N ASN A 22 -12.74 0.32 -18.03
CA ASN A 22 -11.56 -0.42 -18.49
C ASN A 22 -11.30 -0.23 -19.99
N ILE A 23 -12.35 -0.20 -20.81
CA ILE A 23 -12.22 -0.10 -22.28
C ILE A 23 -11.49 1.20 -22.69
N ASP A 24 -11.73 2.29 -21.99
CA ASP A 24 -11.06 3.56 -22.24
C ASP A 24 -9.57 3.45 -21.89
N VAL A 25 -9.26 2.82 -20.75
CA VAL A 25 -7.90 2.61 -20.25
C VAL A 25 -7.09 1.72 -21.18
N ASP A 26 -7.64 0.57 -21.58
CA ASP A 26 -6.94 -0.38 -22.43
C ASP A 26 -6.66 0.23 -23.81
N SER A 27 -7.64 0.94 -24.39
CA SER A 27 -7.49 1.65 -25.66
C SER A 27 -6.39 2.73 -25.60
N ILE A 28 -6.34 3.51 -24.52
CA ILE A 28 -5.34 4.55 -24.34
C ILE A 28 -3.95 3.95 -24.17
N ASN A 29 -3.80 2.96 -23.30
CA ASN A 29 -2.52 2.29 -23.07
C ASN A 29 -1.98 1.64 -24.35
N GLN A 30 -2.83 0.94 -25.10
CA GLN A 30 -2.43 0.31 -26.36
C GLN A 30 -2.06 1.33 -27.43
N ARG A 31 -2.77 2.47 -27.52
CA ARG A 31 -2.43 3.54 -28.47
C ARG A 31 -1.04 4.13 -28.15
N HIS A 32 -0.76 4.44 -26.88
CA HIS A 32 0.54 4.94 -26.48
C HIS A 32 1.66 3.93 -26.73
N LEU A 33 1.44 2.65 -26.40
CA LEU A 33 2.41 1.58 -26.65
C LEU A 33 2.73 1.43 -28.14
N ARG A 34 1.71 1.47 -29.01
CA ARG A 34 1.89 1.38 -30.46
C ARG A 34 2.68 2.57 -31.03
N ALA A 35 2.52 3.74 -30.45
CA ALA A 35 3.22 4.95 -30.88
C ALA A 35 4.73 4.93 -30.55
N LEU A 36 5.17 4.08 -29.66
CA LEU A 36 6.60 3.91 -29.35
C LEU A 36 7.31 3.18 -30.50
N PRO A 37 8.43 3.72 -31.04
CA PRO A 37 9.14 3.14 -32.17
C PRO A 37 9.98 1.89 -31.81
N ALA A 38 10.19 1.62 -30.52
CA ALA A 38 11.04 0.53 -30.04
C ALA A 38 10.44 -0.86 -30.28
N GLU A 39 11.28 -1.89 -30.28
CA GLU A 39 10.88 -3.29 -30.37
C GLU A 39 9.98 -3.73 -29.23
N SER A 40 9.05 -4.66 -29.53
CA SER A 40 8.07 -5.16 -28.56
C SER A 40 8.58 -6.42 -27.88
N HIS A 41 8.50 -6.47 -26.55
CA HIS A 41 8.76 -7.65 -25.73
C HIS A 41 7.45 -8.09 -25.08
N SER A 42 7.01 -9.33 -25.32
CA SER A 42 5.75 -9.87 -24.81
C SER A 42 5.99 -10.97 -23.79
N TYR A 43 5.23 -10.92 -22.71
CA TYR A 43 5.32 -11.83 -21.56
C TYR A 43 3.95 -12.46 -21.32
N GLN A 44 3.93 -13.80 -21.26
CA GLN A 44 2.71 -14.56 -20.96
C GLN A 44 2.75 -15.02 -19.51
N MET A 45 1.62 -14.90 -18.81
CA MET A 45 1.47 -15.37 -17.44
C MET A 45 1.54 -16.91 -17.41
N ALA A 46 2.48 -17.44 -16.65
CA ALA A 46 2.54 -18.87 -16.35
C ALA A 46 1.57 -19.19 -15.22
N THR A 47 0.88 -20.34 -15.31
CA THR A 47 -0.12 -20.76 -14.33
C THR A 47 0.11 -22.20 -13.90
N HIS A 48 -0.11 -22.49 -12.61
CA HIS A 48 -0.02 -23.83 -12.05
C HIS A 48 -1.16 -24.07 -11.05
N GLY A 49 -1.74 -25.30 -11.06
CA GLY A 49 -2.80 -25.69 -10.14
C GLY A 49 -4.14 -26.00 -10.82
N ALA A 50 -5.18 -26.18 -10.00
CA ALA A 50 -6.52 -26.52 -10.48
C ALA A 50 -7.16 -25.32 -11.23
N LYS A 51 -7.72 -25.56 -12.43
CA LYS A 51 -8.25 -24.55 -13.35
C LYS A 51 -9.14 -23.50 -12.64
N ALA A 52 -10.13 -23.92 -11.86
CA ALA A 52 -11.05 -23.01 -11.18
C ALA A 52 -10.32 -22.09 -10.16
N LYS A 53 -9.30 -22.61 -9.46
CA LYS A 53 -8.50 -21.83 -8.50
C LYS A 53 -7.54 -20.88 -9.22
N VAL A 54 -6.96 -21.30 -10.34
CA VAL A 54 -6.15 -20.45 -11.21
C VAL A 54 -6.99 -19.29 -11.75
N GLU A 55 -8.19 -19.55 -12.29
CA GLU A 55 -9.10 -18.51 -12.78
C GLU A 55 -9.49 -17.50 -11.67
N GLN A 56 -9.71 -18.00 -10.45
CA GLN A 56 -9.96 -17.15 -9.28
C GLN A 56 -8.75 -16.25 -8.99
N LEU A 57 -7.54 -16.83 -9.00
CA LEU A 57 -6.29 -16.11 -8.70
C LEU A 57 -5.99 -15.08 -9.78
N VAL A 58 -6.10 -15.42 -11.06
CA VAL A 58 -5.89 -14.50 -12.20
C VAL A 58 -6.81 -13.28 -12.11
N LYS A 59 -8.07 -13.47 -11.69
CA LYS A 59 -9.01 -12.34 -11.49
C LYS A 59 -8.62 -11.41 -10.34
N SER A 60 -7.92 -11.91 -9.33
CA SER A 60 -7.49 -11.12 -8.17
C SER A 60 -6.15 -10.42 -8.39
N VAL A 61 -5.31 -10.90 -9.31
CA VAL A 61 -4.02 -10.33 -9.63
C VAL A 61 -4.19 -9.13 -10.58
N LEU A 62 -3.48 -8.04 -10.30
CA LEU A 62 -3.54 -6.83 -11.12
C LEU A 62 -2.63 -6.90 -12.37
N ALA A 63 -1.67 -7.82 -12.42
CA ALA A 63 -0.82 -8.06 -13.58
C ALA A 63 -1.66 -8.66 -14.72
N PRO A 64 -1.50 -8.20 -15.98
CA PRO A 64 -2.23 -8.75 -17.11
C PRO A 64 -1.73 -10.15 -17.49
N ALA A 65 -2.61 -11.00 -18.00
CA ALA A 65 -2.24 -12.34 -18.47
C ALA A 65 -1.23 -12.28 -19.62
N GLU A 66 -1.36 -11.28 -20.49
CA GLU A 66 -0.40 -10.93 -21.53
C GLU A 66 0.06 -9.50 -21.33
N LEU A 67 1.36 -9.30 -21.20
CA LEU A 67 2.00 -8.00 -21.02
C LEU A 67 2.98 -7.73 -22.16
N THR A 68 2.74 -6.71 -22.95
CA THR A 68 3.68 -6.23 -23.97
C THR A 68 4.31 -4.93 -23.50
N LEU A 69 5.64 -4.85 -23.57
CA LEU A 69 6.44 -3.70 -23.21
C LEU A 69 7.35 -3.27 -24.35
N LYS A 70 7.71 -1.99 -24.35
CA LYS A 70 8.71 -1.37 -25.22
C LYS A 70 9.54 -0.39 -24.38
N ILE A 71 10.77 -0.09 -24.82
CA ILE A 71 11.51 1.04 -24.23
C ILE A 71 10.68 2.32 -24.39
N GLY A 72 10.59 3.11 -23.32
CA GLY A 72 9.73 4.29 -23.22
C GLY A 72 8.31 3.99 -22.71
N ALA A 73 7.95 2.73 -22.45
CA ALA A 73 6.63 2.41 -21.91
C ALA A 73 6.50 2.87 -20.46
N GLU A 74 5.45 3.66 -20.18
CA GLU A 74 5.07 3.97 -18.81
C GLU A 74 4.41 2.76 -18.15
N VAL A 75 4.96 2.37 -17.00
CA VAL A 75 4.53 1.20 -16.25
C VAL A 75 4.30 1.51 -14.77
N MET A 76 3.55 0.63 -14.15
CA MET A 76 3.29 0.65 -12.72
C MET A 76 3.50 -0.75 -12.15
N PHE A 77 4.15 -0.83 -10.99
CA PHE A 77 4.29 -2.05 -10.24
C PHE A 77 2.95 -2.44 -9.58
N VAL A 78 2.63 -3.72 -9.60
CA VAL A 78 1.38 -4.27 -9.06
C VAL A 78 1.61 -5.32 -7.97
N ALA A 79 2.80 -5.33 -7.40
CA ALA A 79 3.19 -6.09 -6.21
C ALA A 79 4.13 -5.26 -5.35
N ASN A 80 4.38 -5.72 -4.12
CA ASN A 80 5.36 -5.13 -3.22
C ASN A 80 6.63 -5.98 -3.21
N ASP A 81 7.77 -5.35 -3.41
CA ASP A 81 9.10 -5.92 -3.15
C ASP A 81 9.98 -4.84 -2.53
N PHE A 82 10.02 -4.86 -1.20
CA PHE A 82 10.78 -3.88 -0.42
C PHE A 82 12.30 -4.06 -0.61
N ALA A 83 12.77 -5.27 -0.89
CA ALA A 83 14.18 -5.55 -1.13
C ALA A 83 14.64 -4.98 -2.47
N ALA A 84 13.85 -5.15 -3.53
CA ALA A 84 14.07 -4.52 -4.83
C ALA A 84 13.82 -3.00 -4.78
N GLY A 85 13.01 -2.52 -3.82
CA GLY A 85 12.74 -1.11 -3.57
C GLY A 85 11.55 -0.54 -4.33
N TYR A 86 10.52 -1.34 -4.58
CA TYR A 86 9.25 -0.88 -5.12
C TYR A 86 8.05 -1.39 -4.30
N VAL A 87 6.96 -0.70 -4.42
CA VAL A 87 5.67 -1.08 -3.83
C VAL A 87 4.57 -1.03 -4.89
N ASN A 88 3.45 -1.66 -4.60
CA ASN A 88 2.26 -1.56 -5.44
C ASN A 88 1.88 -0.08 -5.65
N GLY A 89 1.74 0.32 -6.92
CA GLY A 89 1.53 1.72 -7.30
C GLY A 89 2.81 2.49 -7.65
N SER A 90 4.01 1.97 -7.37
CA SER A 90 5.26 2.59 -7.83
C SER A 90 5.26 2.71 -9.36
N ARG A 91 5.58 3.89 -9.87
CA ARG A 91 5.57 4.19 -11.31
C ARG A 91 6.98 4.41 -11.85
N GLY A 92 7.16 4.05 -13.11
CA GLY A 92 8.42 4.25 -13.81
C GLY A 92 8.25 4.12 -15.32
N VAL A 93 9.37 4.21 -16.01
CA VAL A 93 9.47 4.07 -17.47
C VAL A 93 10.42 2.92 -17.77
N VAL A 94 10.09 2.09 -18.73
CA VAL A 94 11.01 1.06 -19.24
C VAL A 94 12.15 1.75 -19.99
N VAL A 95 13.36 1.67 -19.46
CA VAL A 95 14.56 2.31 -20.03
C VAL A 95 15.45 1.33 -20.80
N GLY A 96 15.25 0.04 -20.61
CA GLY A 96 16.00 -1.00 -21.29
C GLY A 96 15.55 -2.40 -20.95
N PHE A 97 16.31 -3.38 -21.43
CA PHE A 97 16.09 -4.80 -21.12
C PHE A 97 17.47 -5.43 -20.77
N ASN A 98 17.51 -6.22 -19.71
CA ASN A 98 18.63 -7.05 -19.34
C ASN A 98 18.27 -8.51 -19.70
N GLY A 99 18.75 -8.98 -20.84
CA GLY A 99 18.23 -10.20 -21.46
C GLY A 99 16.73 -10.07 -21.74
N SER A 100 15.93 -10.96 -21.17
CA SER A 100 14.48 -10.94 -21.32
C SER A 100 13.74 -10.11 -20.27
N TYR A 101 14.46 -9.49 -19.32
CA TYR A 101 13.82 -8.76 -18.20
C TYR A 101 13.87 -7.26 -18.42
N PRO A 102 12.77 -6.51 -18.24
CA PRO A 102 12.74 -5.07 -18.39
C PRO A 102 13.51 -4.40 -17.24
N VAL A 103 14.19 -3.31 -17.57
CA VAL A 103 14.75 -2.36 -16.62
C VAL A 103 13.85 -1.15 -16.57
N VAL A 104 13.32 -0.86 -15.37
CA VAL A 104 12.41 0.25 -15.13
C VAL A 104 13.09 1.29 -14.28
N GLU A 105 13.15 2.52 -14.80
CA GLU A 105 13.55 3.70 -14.03
C GLU A 105 12.33 4.24 -13.30
N LEU A 106 12.38 4.23 -11.97
CA LEU A 106 11.35 4.84 -11.12
C LEU A 106 11.40 6.36 -11.21
N ARG A 107 10.33 7.04 -10.83
CA ARG A 107 10.30 8.51 -10.72
C ARG A 107 11.33 9.09 -9.74
N SER A 108 11.87 8.28 -8.84
CA SER A 108 12.99 8.64 -7.95
C SER A 108 14.36 8.63 -8.64
N GLY A 109 14.45 8.21 -9.90
CA GLY A 109 15.71 8.00 -10.65
C GLY A 109 16.36 6.64 -10.38
N LYS A 110 15.77 5.79 -9.52
CA LYS A 110 16.29 4.44 -9.27
C LYS A 110 15.91 3.50 -10.40
N GLU A 111 16.89 2.80 -10.98
CA GLU A 111 16.65 1.73 -11.94
C GLU A 111 16.45 0.38 -11.25
N ILE A 112 15.50 -0.40 -11.73
CA ILE A 112 15.16 -1.73 -11.22
C ILE A 112 15.09 -2.71 -12.39
N ALA A 113 15.92 -3.74 -12.37
CA ALA A 113 15.75 -4.91 -13.23
C ALA A 113 14.60 -5.76 -12.65
N VAL A 114 13.50 -5.83 -13.39
CA VAL A 114 12.24 -6.41 -12.90
C VAL A 114 12.22 -7.90 -13.14
N ALA A 115 12.21 -8.68 -12.06
CA ALA A 115 12.07 -10.14 -12.12
C ALA A 115 10.60 -10.58 -12.14
N MET A 116 10.37 -11.85 -12.53
CA MET A 116 9.06 -12.49 -12.42
C MET A 116 8.62 -12.55 -10.95
N HIS A 117 7.35 -12.30 -10.71
CA HIS A 117 6.72 -12.41 -9.40
C HIS A 117 5.67 -13.52 -9.43
N THR A 118 5.61 -14.30 -8.36
CA THR A 118 4.64 -15.39 -8.24
C THR A 118 3.62 -15.05 -7.16
N TRP A 119 2.35 -15.06 -7.53
CA TRP A 119 1.22 -14.99 -6.60
C TRP A 119 0.71 -16.40 -6.36
N SER A 120 0.38 -16.74 -5.13
CA SER A 120 -0.13 -18.05 -4.74
C SER A 120 -1.45 -17.95 -3.98
N LEU A 121 -2.33 -18.90 -4.22
CA LEU A 121 -3.55 -19.12 -3.45
C LEU A 121 -3.34 -20.35 -2.57
N SER A 122 -3.29 -20.15 -1.27
CA SER A 122 -3.13 -21.22 -0.28
C SER A 122 -4.45 -21.50 0.45
N ASP A 123 -4.70 -22.77 0.74
CA ASP A 123 -5.84 -23.26 1.49
C ASP A 123 -5.33 -24.36 2.44
N ASP A 124 -5.61 -24.25 3.75
CA ASP A 124 -5.10 -25.14 4.80
C ASP A 124 -3.57 -25.34 4.75
N GLY A 125 -2.82 -24.27 4.47
CA GLY A 125 -1.35 -24.32 4.38
C GLY A 125 -0.80 -25.00 3.13
N LYS A 126 -1.65 -25.45 2.18
CA LYS A 126 -1.26 -26.04 0.90
C LYS A 126 -1.50 -25.05 -0.23
N ILE A 127 -0.51 -24.90 -1.10
CA ILE A 127 -0.65 -24.10 -2.33
C ILE A 127 -1.61 -24.83 -3.27
N ARG A 128 -2.69 -24.16 -3.68
CA ARG A 128 -3.73 -24.68 -4.55
C ARG A 128 -3.65 -24.16 -5.98
N ALA A 129 -3.11 -22.96 -6.15
CA ALA A 129 -2.85 -22.35 -7.44
C ALA A 129 -1.72 -21.33 -7.33
N GLU A 130 -0.98 -21.19 -8.42
CA GLU A 130 0.06 -20.17 -8.58
C GLU A 130 -0.06 -19.54 -9.96
N VAL A 131 0.27 -18.26 -10.03
CA VAL A 131 0.46 -17.52 -11.27
C VAL A 131 1.75 -16.72 -11.21
N SER A 132 2.54 -16.75 -12.27
CA SER A 132 3.81 -16.03 -12.36
C SER A 132 3.78 -15.10 -13.57
N GLN A 133 4.09 -13.82 -13.34
CA GLN A 133 4.16 -12.78 -14.36
C GLN A 133 5.11 -11.66 -13.88
N LEU A 134 5.56 -10.79 -14.77
CA LEU A 134 6.16 -9.54 -14.37
C LEU A 134 5.16 -8.74 -13.53
N PRO A 135 5.55 -8.21 -12.37
CA PRO A 135 4.67 -7.43 -11.51
C PRO A 135 4.45 -6.02 -12.05
N LEU A 136 4.15 -5.92 -13.35
CA LEU A 136 4.01 -4.67 -14.09
C LEU A 136 2.70 -4.63 -14.88
N ARG A 137 2.23 -3.43 -15.11
CA ARG A 137 1.20 -3.10 -16.09
C ARG A 137 1.48 -1.76 -16.74
N LEU A 138 0.92 -1.51 -17.93
CA LEU A 138 0.96 -0.20 -18.58
C LEU A 138 0.20 0.82 -17.72
N ALA A 139 0.73 2.03 -17.64
CA ALA A 139 0.27 3.05 -16.68
C ALA A 139 0.13 4.47 -17.24
N TRP A 140 -0.01 4.66 -18.54
CA TRP A 140 -0.47 5.94 -19.09
C TRP A 140 -1.89 6.27 -18.63
N ALA A 141 -2.74 5.24 -18.55
CA ALA A 141 -4.08 5.32 -17.98
C ALA A 141 -4.36 4.12 -17.07
N ILE A 142 -5.16 4.33 -16.04
CA ILE A 142 -5.68 3.28 -15.14
C ILE A 142 -7.14 3.57 -14.78
N THR A 143 -7.90 2.57 -14.36
CA THR A 143 -9.26 2.82 -13.87
C THR A 143 -9.26 3.31 -12.44
N VAL A 144 -10.29 4.08 -12.07
CA VAL A 144 -10.53 4.52 -10.69
C VAL A 144 -10.51 3.34 -9.71
N HIS A 145 -11.16 2.22 -10.06
CA HIS A 145 -11.16 1.01 -9.21
C HIS A 145 -9.74 0.44 -9.00
N LYS A 146 -8.94 0.36 -10.06
CA LYS A 146 -7.56 -0.16 -9.97
C LYS A 146 -6.59 0.81 -9.31
N SER A 147 -6.97 2.08 -9.15
CA SER A 147 -6.21 3.07 -8.38
C SER A 147 -6.46 3.01 -6.87
N GLN A 148 -7.41 2.19 -6.43
CA GLN A 148 -7.75 2.06 -5.02
C GLN A 148 -6.53 1.58 -4.21
N GLY A 149 -6.27 2.22 -3.07
CA GLY A 149 -5.07 1.96 -2.25
C GLY A 149 -3.78 2.63 -2.73
N MET A 150 -3.80 3.32 -3.87
CA MET A 150 -2.64 4.06 -4.37
C MET A 150 -2.63 5.51 -3.87
N SER A 151 -1.43 6.12 -3.83
CA SER A 151 -1.25 7.56 -3.63
C SER A 151 -0.56 8.16 -4.85
N LEU A 152 -1.13 9.23 -5.38
CA LEU A 152 -0.64 9.92 -6.59
C LEU A 152 -0.31 11.37 -6.24
N ASP A 153 0.83 11.85 -6.75
CA ASP A 153 1.20 13.27 -6.63
C ASP A 153 0.39 14.14 -7.60
N ALA A 154 0.09 13.60 -8.80
CA ALA A 154 -0.74 14.26 -9.79
C ALA A 154 -1.52 13.24 -10.63
N ALA A 155 -2.75 13.60 -11.03
CA ALA A 155 -3.57 12.81 -11.94
C ALA A 155 -4.48 13.68 -12.79
N GLU A 156 -4.67 13.27 -14.04
CA GLU A 156 -5.74 13.74 -14.92
C GLU A 156 -6.93 12.81 -14.76
N ILE A 157 -8.05 13.32 -14.29
CA ILE A 157 -9.20 12.51 -13.85
C ILE A 157 -10.40 12.87 -14.73
N ASP A 158 -11.01 11.86 -15.36
CA ASP A 158 -12.30 11.97 -16.06
C ASP A 158 -13.37 11.13 -15.38
N LEU A 159 -14.32 11.81 -14.76
CA LEU A 159 -15.49 11.25 -14.08
C LEU A 159 -16.80 11.51 -14.83
N SER A 160 -16.75 11.98 -16.08
CA SER A 160 -17.94 12.28 -16.88
C SER A 160 -18.85 11.07 -17.07
N ARG A 161 -18.28 9.88 -17.02
CA ARG A 161 -18.97 8.59 -17.17
C ARG A 161 -18.99 7.77 -15.88
N ALA A 162 -18.94 8.42 -14.71
CA ALA A 162 -19.10 7.73 -13.44
C ALA A 162 -20.47 7.05 -13.37
N PHE A 163 -20.51 5.79 -12.93
CA PHE A 163 -21.71 4.95 -12.98
C PHE A 163 -22.12 4.39 -11.60
N THR A 164 -21.31 4.63 -10.56
CA THR A 164 -21.65 4.27 -9.18
C THR A 164 -21.38 5.41 -8.22
N PRO A 165 -22.19 5.56 -7.15
CA PRO A 165 -21.89 6.46 -6.06
C PRO A 165 -20.53 6.14 -5.42
N GLY A 166 -19.84 7.16 -4.92
CA GLY A 166 -18.52 7.02 -4.28
C GLY A 166 -17.34 6.98 -5.23
N MET A 167 -17.54 6.78 -6.54
CA MET A 167 -16.44 6.71 -7.51
C MET A 167 -15.60 7.98 -7.56
N GLY A 168 -16.23 9.14 -7.47
CA GLY A 168 -15.52 10.42 -7.40
C GLY A 168 -14.68 10.53 -6.13
N TYR A 169 -15.22 10.12 -4.98
CA TYR A 169 -14.46 10.08 -3.73
C TYR A 169 -13.23 9.18 -3.85
N VAL A 170 -13.39 7.97 -4.41
CA VAL A 170 -12.26 7.04 -4.62
C VAL A 170 -11.20 7.67 -5.51
N ALA A 171 -11.58 8.31 -6.62
CA ALA A 171 -10.64 8.95 -7.54
C ALA A 171 -9.90 10.13 -6.90
N LEU A 172 -10.63 11.06 -6.28
CA LEU A 172 -10.08 12.27 -5.70
C LEU A 172 -9.21 11.98 -4.47
N SER A 173 -9.58 10.99 -3.66
CA SER A 173 -8.79 10.56 -2.49
C SER A 173 -7.47 9.85 -2.86
N ARG A 174 -7.20 9.58 -4.14
CA ARG A 174 -5.89 9.08 -4.58
C ARG A 174 -4.83 10.17 -4.58
N LEU A 175 -5.21 11.42 -4.68
CA LEU A 175 -4.28 12.54 -4.75
C LEU A 175 -3.83 12.97 -3.35
N ARG A 176 -2.53 13.25 -3.22
CA ARG A 176 -1.96 13.82 -1.99
C ARG A 176 -2.38 15.26 -1.74
N GLY A 177 -2.71 15.99 -2.81
CA GLY A 177 -3.14 17.38 -2.73
C GLY A 177 -3.90 17.81 -3.98
N LEU A 178 -4.64 18.90 -3.84
CA LEU A 178 -5.45 19.44 -4.94
C LEU A 178 -4.61 20.07 -6.06
N ASP A 179 -3.35 20.40 -5.80
CA ASP A 179 -2.45 20.99 -6.81
C ASP A 179 -2.10 19.99 -7.92
N GLY A 180 -2.15 18.69 -7.60
CA GLY A 180 -1.99 17.61 -8.58
C GLY A 180 -3.27 17.21 -9.31
N LEU A 181 -4.40 17.87 -9.08
CA LEU A 181 -5.68 17.53 -9.70
C LEU A 181 -5.87 18.27 -11.02
N PHE A 182 -5.95 17.52 -12.13
CA PHE A 182 -6.37 17.96 -13.46
C PHE A 182 -7.69 17.27 -13.81
N LEU A 183 -8.81 17.98 -13.67
CA LEU A 183 -10.14 17.39 -13.81
C LEU A 183 -10.68 17.67 -15.22
N GLN A 184 -10.90 16.61 -16.00
CA GLN A 184 -11.44 16.72 -17.37
C GLN A 184 -12.95 16.95 -17.37
N GLY A 185 -13.64 16.21 -16.50
CA GLY A 185 -15.10 16.32 -16.36
C GLY A 185 -15.62 15.43 -15.25
N TRP A 186 -16.88 15.67 -14.89
CA TRP A 186 -17.62 14.83 -13.95
C TRP A 186 -19.12 14.89 -14.24
N ASN A 187 -19.85 13.89 -13.78
CA ASN A 187 -21.29 13.87 -13.74
C ASN A 187 -21.81 13.92 -12.29
N GLN A 188 -23.10 14.04 -12.14
CA GLN A 188 -23.72 14.09 -10.79
C GLN A 188 -23.46 12.82 -9.97
N GLN A 189 -23.41 11.65 -10.61
CA GLN A 189 -23.15 10.36 -9.96
C GLN A 189 -21.79 10.31 -9.27
N ALA A 190 -20.78 10.95 -9.87
CA ALA A 190 -19.44 11.04 -9.30
C ALA A 190 -19.41 11.77 -7.94
N LEU A 191 -20.35 12.68 -7.70
CA LEU A 191 -20.44 13.50 -6.49
C LEU A 191 -21.33 12.88 -5.40
N GLN A 192 -22.00 11.78 -5.71
CA GLN A 192 -22.87 11.11 -4.77
C GLN A 192 -22.11 10.06 -3.96
N LEU A 193 -22.53 9.86 -2.72
CA LEU A 193 -22.15 8.71 -1.90
C LEU A 193 -23.30 7.72 -1.86
N HIS A 194 -23.00 6.46 -1.58
CA HIS A 194 -24.05 5.46 -1.37
C HIS A 194 -24.92 5.87 -0.18
N PRO A 195 -26.27 5.76 -0.24
CA PRO A 195 -27.16 6.16 0.84
C PRO A 195 -26.76 5.57 2.20
N ASP A 196 -26.39 4.29 2.25
CA ASP A 196 -25.96 3.61 3.48
C ASP A 196 -24.78 4.30 4.18
N MET A 197 -23.94 5.04 3.43
CA MET A 197 -22.80 5.76 4.01
C MET A 197 -23.25 6.93 4.88
N TYR A 198 -24.37 7.56 4.55
CA TYR A 198 -24.94 8.63 5.39
C TYR A 198 -25.49 8.08 6.71
N ASP A 199 -26.10 6.89 6.68
CA ASP A 199 -26.60 6.23 7.88
C ASP A 199 -25.44 5.71 8.73
N PHE A 200 -24.40 5.17 8.12
CA PHE A 200 -23.20 4.75 8.82
C PHE A 200 -22.47 5.92 9.48
N ASP A 201 -22.28 7.05 8.79
CA ASP A 201 -21.69 8.27 9.36
C ASP A 201 -22.50 8.78 10.56
N ARG A 202 -23.84 8.75 10.44
CA ARG A 202 -24.73 9.14 11.54
C ARG A 202 -24.55 8.23 12.76
N GLN A 203 -24.49 6.91 12.55
CA GLN A 203 -24.23 5.94 13.62
C GLN A 203 -22.87 6.17 14.28
N LEU A 204 -21.81 6.37 13.48
CA LEU A 204 -20.46 6.67 14.01
C LEU A 204 -20.44 7.95 14.85
N ARG A 205 -21.13 9.02 14.42
CA ARG A 205 -21.25 10.27 15.18
C ARG A 205 -21.99 10.07 16.49
N GLN A 206 -23.07 9.28 16.49
CA GLN A 206 -23.81 8.94 17.70
C GLN A 206 -22.93 8.17 18.69
N LEU A 207 -22.26 7.09 18.25
CA LEU A 207 -21.36 6.30 19.09
C LEU A 207 -20.20 7.16 19.64
N SER A 208 -19.64 8.05 18.82
CA SER A 208 -18.60 8.97 19.25
C SER A 208 -19.09 9.95 20.30
N ALA A 209 -20.31 10.47 20.15
CA ALA A 209 -20.92 11.37 21.12
C ALA A 209 -21.24 10.65 22.45
N GLU A 210 -21.76 9.42 22.38
CA GLU A 210 -22.00 8.58 23.55
C GLU A 210 -20.71 8.27 24.31
N GLN A 211 -19.65 7.90 23.60
CA GLN A 211 -18.32 7.69 24.22
C GLN A 211 -17.76 8.97 24.82
N ALA A 212 -17.90 10.11 24.15
CA ALA A 212 -17.47 11.40 24.69
C ALA A 212 -18.26 11.79 25.95
N ALA A 213 -19.58 11.49 26.00
CA ALA A 213 -20.39 11.72 27.18
C ALA A 213 -19.97 10.82 28.36
N HIS A 214 -19.62 9.56 28.10
CA HIS A 214 -19.11 8.66 29.13
C HIS A 214 -17.67 8.97 29.58
N THR A 215 -16.89 9.66 28.76
CA THR A 215 -15.54 10.13 29.13
C THR A 215 -15.54 11.52 29.77
N SER A 216 -16.69 12.22 29.82
CA SER A 216 -16.77 13.54 30.49
C SER A 216 -16.72 13.46 32.01
N ASP A 217 -16.92 12.28 32.61
CA ASP A 217 -16.72 12.04 34.06
C ASP A 217 -15.31 11.51 34.40
N ALA A 218 -14.52 11.12 33.40
CA ALA A 218 -13.09 11.00 33.52
C ALA A 218 -12.50 12.35 33.12
N GLU A 219 -11.80 13.02 34.02
CA GLU A 219 -10.92 14.14 33.68
C GLU A 219 -10.22 13.76 32.35
N PRO A 220 -10.17 14.67 31.34
CA PRO A 220 -9.41 14.37 30.15
C PRO A 220 -8.02 14.00 30.64
N GLU A 221 -7.65 12.71 30.50
CA GLU A 221 -6.22 12.38 30.54
C GLU A 221 -5.62 13.34 29.51
N LYS A 222 -5.05 14.44 30.01
CA LYS A 222 -4.12 15.27 29.24
C LYS A 222 -3.30 14.27 28.45
N PRO A 223 -3.10 14.48 27.13
CA PRO A 223 -2.16 13.65 26.38
C PRO A 223 -0.96 13.56 27.30
N ALA A 224 -0.75 12.37 27.87
CA ALA A 224 0.12 12.18 29.03
C ALA A 224 1.40 12.90 28.67
N ALA A 225 1.67 13.97 29.39
CA ALA A 225 2.91 14.72 29.27
C ALA A 225 3.97 13.64 29.25
N ALA A 226 4.69 13.47 28.16
CA ALA A 226 5.53 12.35 27.77
C ALA A 226 5.84 11.47 28.97
N ALA A 227 5.06 10.39 29.13
CA ALA A 227 5.17 9.55 30.32
C ALA A 227 6.63 9.18 30.43
N VAL A 228 7.31 9.67 31.47
CA VAL A 228 8.73 9.48 31.68
C VAL A 228 8.98 7.99 31.70
N TYR A 229 9.43 7.45 30.60
CA TYR A 229 9.96 6.09 30.50
C TYR A 229 11.47 6.17 30.68
N ASP A 230 12.06 5.07 31.05
CA ASP A 230 13.51 4.98 31.20
C ASP A 230 14.16 5.03 29.81
N GLU A 231 14.78 6.16 29.48
CA GLU A 231 15.38 6.40 28.17
C GLU A 231 16.53 5.46 27.89
N ASP A 232 17.35 5.14 28.89
CA ASP A 232 18.49 4.23 28.74
C ASP A 232 18.00 2.80 28.43
N LEU A 233 16.98 2.34 29.12
CA LEU A 233 16.34 1.05 28.84
C LEU A 233 15.68 1.04 27.45
N PHE A 234 15.02 2.14 27.08
CA PHE A 234 14.43 2.27 25.75
C PHE A 234 15.47 2.16 24.64
N GLN A 235 16.63 2.81 24.77
CA GLN A 235 17.70 2.74 23.77
C GLN A 235 18.33 1.32 23.72
N LYS A 236 18.48 0.63 24.83
CA LYS A 236 18.92 -0.78 24.88
C LYS A 236 17.92 -1.68 24.14
N LEU A 237 16.63 -1.52 24.40
CA LEU A 237 15.56 -2.28 23.73
C LEU A 237 15.49 -1.97 22.23
N ARG A 238 15.74 -0.74 21.83
CA ARG A 238 15.77 -0.31 20.42
C ARG A 238 16.95 -0.92 19.67
N THR A 239 18.11 -0.99 20.31
CA THR A 239 19.31 -1.66 19.76
C THR A 239 19.04 -3.16 19.58
N TRP A 240 18.56 -3.83 20.62
CA TRP A 240 18.15 -5.23 20.58
C TRP A 240 17.14 -5.49 19.45
N ARG A 241 16.11 -4.67 19.32
CA ARG A 241 15.12 -4.81 18.23
C ARG A 241 15.76 -4.72 16.86
N SER A 242 16.70 -3.80 16.68
CA SER A 242 17.41 -3.62 15.40
C SER A 242 18.25 -4.84 15.04
N GLU A 243 18.86 -5.49 16.01
CA GLU A 243 19.60 -6.74 15.83
C GLU A 243 18.67 -7.90 15.47
N GLN A 244 17.53 -8.03 16.17
CA GLN A 244 16.52 -9.05 15.84
C GLN A 244 15.95 -8.84 14.43
N ALA A 245 15.69 -7.62 14.04
CA ALA A 245 15.21 -7.28 12.70
C ALA A 245 16.22 -7.65 11.61
N LYS A 246 17.50 -7.38 11.83
CA LYS A 246 18.59 -7.80 10.94
C LYS A 246 18.70 -9.32 10.81
N ASN A 247 18.68 -10.03 11.95
CA ASN A 247 18.77 -11.49 11.97
C ASN A 247 17.59 -12.18 11.26
N GLN A 248 16.41 -11.58 11.32
CA GLN A 248 15.18 -12.10 10.70
C GLN A 248 14.93 -11.52 9.29
N HIS A 249 15.78 -10.61 8.81
CA HIS A 249 15.63 -9.91 7.52
C HIS A 249 14.28 -9.20 7.37
N VAL A 250 13.78 -8.59 8.46
CA VAL A 250 12.52 -7.85 8.50
C VAL A 250 12.72 -6.41 8.95
N ALA A 251 11.73 -5.56 8.71
CA ALA A 251 11.78 -4.19 9.23
C ALA A 251 11.60 -4.15 10.75
N ALA A 252 12.30 -3.24 11.44
CA ALA A 252 12.33 -3.16 12.90
C ALA A 252 10.93 -3.06 13.55
N TYR A 253 9.99 -2.35 12.93
CA TYR A 253 8.62 -2.22 13.42
C TYR A 253 7.82 -3.54 13.38
N MET A 254 8.22 -4.50 12.53
CA MET A 254 7.59 -5.82 12.47
C MET A 254 7.95 -6.68 13.69
N VAL A 255 9.13 -6.47 14.26
CA VAL A 255 9.54 -7.09 15.52
C VAL A 255 8.71 -6.49 16.65
N LEU A 256 8.85 -5.18 16.91
CA LEU A 256 8.07 -4.43 17.90
C LEU A 256 7.97 -2.95 17.51
N HIS A 257 6.82 -2.32 17.80
CA HIS A 257 6.63 -0.88 17.63
C HIS A 257 7.33 -0.08 18.73
N ASP A 258 7.70 1.17 18.45
CA ASP A 258 8.32 2.08 19.45
C ASP A 258 7.43 2.26 20.67
N THR A 259 6.12 2.35 20.48
CA THR A 259 5.15 2.45 21.58
C THR A 259 5.20 1.25 22.52
N SER A 260 5.44 0.04 22.01
CA SER A 260 5.61 -1.17 22.83
C SER A 260 6.92 -1.13 23.62
N LEU A 261 8.01 -0.65 23.00
CA LEU A 261 9.31 -0.49 23.67
C LEU A 261 9.25 0.57 24.76
N GLN A 262 8.58 1.70 24.52
CA GLN A 262 8.34 2.74 25.52
C GLN A 262 7.56 2.20 26.71
N GLU A 263 6.53 1.39 26.46
CA GLU A 263 5.73 0.80 27.52
C GLU A 263 6.52 -0.24 28.33
N ILE A 264 7.42 -1.01 27.71
CA ILE A 264 8.36 -1.90 28.40
C ILE A 264 9.33 -1.07 29.27
N ALA A 265 9.90 -0.01 28.72
CA ALA A 265 10.82 0.86 29.44
C ALA A 265 10.14 1.60 30.62
N ARG A 266 8.83 1.86 30.53
CA ARG A 266 8.02 2.44 31.58
C ARG A 266 7.67 1.45 32.69
N ARG A 267 7.17 0.25 32.30
CA ARG A 267 6.66 -0.76 33.26
C ARG A 267 7.73 -1.65 33.85
N LYS A 268 8.87 -1.78 33.18
CA LYS A 268 9.99 -2.67 33.55
C LYS A 268 9.48 -4.07 33.94
N PRO A 269 8.82 -4.80 33.00
CA PRO A 269 8.19 -6.07 33.30
C PRO A 269 9.23 -7.09 33.79
N VAL A 270 8.93 -7.79 34.88
CA VAL A 270 9.80 -8.80 35.49
C VAL A 270 9.38 -10.23 35.16
N ASP A 271 8.16 -10.39 34.66
CA ASP A 271 7.60 -11.68 34.27
C ASP A 271 6.81 -11.61 32.93
N VAL A 272 6.52 -12.78 32.39
CA VAL A 272 5.85 -12.95 31.08
C VAL A 272 4.42 -12.40 31.09
N ASN A 273 3.71 -12.48 32.23
CA ASN A 273 2.30 -12.08 32.30
C ASN A 273 2.18 -10.55 32.17
N VAL A 274 3.09 -9.82 32.83
CA VAL A 274 3.18 -8.35 32.73
C VAL A 274 3.56 -7.95 31.29
N LEU A 275 4.46 -8.70 30.66
CA LEU A 275 4.86 -8.47 29.27
C LEU A 275 3.71 -8.70 28.28
N MET A 276 2.88 -9.73 28.51
CA MET A 276 1.68 -10.03 27.70
C MET A 276 0.62 -8.94 27.78
N ALA A 277 0.56 -8.18 28.88
CA ALA A 277 -0.37 -7.09 29.05
C ALA A 277 0.04 -5.82 28.25
N ILE A 278 1.23 -5.81 27.66
CA ILE A 278 1.71 -4.70 26.82
C ILE A 278 1.15 -4.83 25.39
N LYS A 279 0.55 -3.78 24.88
CA LYS A 279 0.00 -3.74 23.53
C LYS A 279 1.09 -4.06 22.50
N GLY A 280 0.83 -5.05 21.64
CA GLY A 280 1.75 -5.51 20.60
C GLY A 280 2.46 -6.83 20.94
N PHE A 281 2.27 -7.39 22.14
CA PHE A 281 2.72 -8.71 22.54
C PHE A 281 1.58 -9.72 22.43
N GLY A 282 1.46 -10.36 21.27
CA GLY A 282 0.61 -11.56 21.12
C GLY A 282 1.40 -12.84 21.45
N PRO A 283 0.71 -14.01 21.57
CA PRO A 283 1.34 -15.27 21.96
C PRO A 283 2.62 -15.61 21.20
N LYS A 284 2.64 -15.44 19.89
CA LYS A 284 3.81 -15.69 19.03
C LYS A 284 5.03 -14.81 19.38
N LYS A 285 4.80 -13.54 19.73
CA LYS A 285 5.88 -12.62 20.09
C LYS A 285 6.41 -12.87 21.49
N VAL A 286 5.54 -13.34 22.37
CA VAL A 286 5.92 -13.79 23.71
C VAL A 286 6.87 -14.98 23.60
N ASP A 287 6.52 -16.00 22.82
CA ASP A 287 7.37 -17.17 22.62
C ASP A 287 8.74 -16.83 22.05
N LEU A 288 8.79 -15.86 21.12
CA LEU A 288 10.02 -15.51 20.41
C LEU A 288 10.92 -14.54 21.20
N TYR A 289 10.35 -13.62 21.99
CA TYR A 289 11.09 -12.45 22.47
C TYR A 289 11.05 -12.26 23.99
N SER A 290 10.16 -12.95 24.73
CA SER A 290 10.00 -12.72 26.15
C SER A 290 11.27 -12.94 26.96
N ALA A 291 11.99 -14.04 26.70
CA ALA A 291 13.22 -14.36 27.43
C ALA A 291 14.28 -13.27 27.27
N SER A 292 14.55 -12.84 26.04
CA SER A 292 15.54 -11.82 25.75
C SER A 292 15.20 -10.45 26.36
N ILE A 293 13.91 -10.06 26.27
CA ILE A 293 13.44 -8.78 26.81
C ILE A 293 13.50 -8.76 28.33
N LEU A 294 13.01 -9.81 28.97
CA LEU A 294 13.04 -9.91 30.44
C LEU A 294 14.47 -9.94 30.98
N THR A 295 15.41 -10.57 30.29
CA THR A 295 16.84 -10.52 30.64
C THR A 295 17.37 -9.10 30.55
N LEU A 296 17.14 -8.38 29.44
CA LEU A 296 17.52 -6.99 29.25
C LEU A 296 16.96 -6.06 30.33
N VAL A 297 15.70 -6.26 30.70
CA VAL A 297 15.05 -5.46 31.75
C VAL A 297 15.67 -5.74 33.10
N ARG A 298 15.92 -7.01 33.47
CA ARG A 298 16.56 -7.38 34.74
C ARG A 298 17.97 -6.82 34.84
N GLU A 299 18.80 -7.02 33.83
CA GLU A 299 20.18 -6.50 33.79
C GLU A 299 20.21 -4.96 33.89
N HIS A 300 19.17 -4.27 33.44
CA HIS A 300 19.08 -2.83 33.56
C HIS A 300 18.59 -2.37 34.95
N VAL A 301 17.75 -3.15 35.62
CA VAL A 301 17.22 -2.82 36.96
C VAL A 301 18.23 -3.15 38.03
N ASP A 302 19.07 -4.18 37.86
CA ASP A 302 20.06 -4.67 38.81
C ASP A 302 21.38 -3.86 38.78
N ASN A 303 21.58 -3.00 37.74
CA ASN A 303 22.71 -2.05 37.63
C ASN A 303 22.29 -0.64 38.00
#